data_1f76784d1369cfd28771a0d4529bd998
#
_entry.id   1f76784d1369cfd28771a0d4529bd998
#
_cell.length_a   1.000
_cell.length_b   1.000
_cell.length_c   1.000
_cell.angle_alpha   90.00
_cell.angle_beta   90.00
_cell.angle_gamma   90.00
#
_symmetry.space_group_name_H-M   'P 1'
#
loop_
_entity.id
_entity.type
_entity.pdbx_description
1 polymer ?
#
loop_
_entity_poly.entity_id
_entity_poly.type
_entity_poly.pdbx_seq_one_letter_code
_entity_poly.pdbx_strand_id
1 'polypeptide(L)'
;MKTERPYCNAPWLGLFFEGTRGCAPCCEWKGEVFPGTITEYRKSDYLKDFKNLMYSDKMHPNCIECETNEKVNSAIGSTRKFYDSYDLESLCAGEEVCPDSNCNSPDGITKIVKLDFRAGNKCNMMCRMCGPQASSLIEEEAIKHGPIEYIETIGNKTTLKYVKDIDSSDVYDLDLSECNEVSILGGEPSIDLNIRKFMNHVADKFPGVKVMVTTNATNASKKWFETLAMFCSGKGLSVVLSVDAAGPILEYQRKSKIKWKTIKENMLNYKKVSVSHHNCYLNIQCTLTPINLITIDKWWDEFMNLDIDTHVNPVVYPTSMSLPAILPELKEESIKWLNNWLLQFSVKSEKEDIIIANKIRTTSNIIRLLKDTEFDIEALEKFQQQTRHLDKIRGENIIKLDDRFASMMDKK
;
A
#
# COMPACT_ATOMS: atom_id res chain seq x y z
N MET A 1 -17.61 25.44 25.46
CA MET A 1 -16.36 24.69 25.57
C MET A 1 -16.10 24.07 24.24
N LYS A 2 -15.01 24.40 23.52
CA LYS A 2 -14.59 23.61 22.37
C LYS A 2 -14.17 22.26 22.93
N THR A 3 -14.86 21.20 22.57
CA THR A 3 -14.36 19.84 22.79
C THR A 3 -13.09 19.73 21.95
N GLU A 4 -11.95 19.77 22.61
CA GLU A 4 -10.63 19.60 21.96
C GLU A 4 -10.57 18.16 21.46
N ARG A 5 -10.95 17.94 20.22
CA ARG A 5 -10.75 16.66 19.55
C ARG A 5 -9.34 16.62 19.00
N PRO A 6 -8.63 15.49 19.10
CA PRO A 6 -7.33 15.36 18.46
C PRO A 6 -7.45 15.51 16.95
N TYR A 7 -6.38 15.96 16.31
CA TYR A 7 -6.30 16.05 14.85
C TYR A 7 -6.53 14.69 14.17
N CYS A 8 -6.08 13.58 14.78
CA CYS A 8 -6.25 12.23 14.29
C CYS A 8 -6.29 11.22 15.45
N ASN A 9 -7.23 10.29 15.41
CA ASN A 9 -7.41 9.27 16.44
C ASN A 9 -6.48 8.04 16.29
N ALA A 10 -5.70 7.96 15.21
CA ALA A 10 -4.82 6.81 14.94
C ALA A 10 -3.88 6.44 16.12
N PRO A 11 -3.24 7.37 16.86
CA PRO A 11 -2.32 7.02 17.94
C PRO A 11 -2.97 6.27 19.12
N TRP A 12 -4.28 6.38 19.27
CA TRP A 12 -5.04 5.66 20.32
C TRP A 12 -5.62 4.34 19.81
N LEU A 13 -5.97 4.26 18.54
CA LEU A 13 -6.81 3.21 17.96
C LEU A 13 -6.06 2.32 16.96
N GLY A 14 -4.93 2.80 16.46
CA GLY A 14 -4.14 2.13 15.42
C GLY A 14 -2.85 1.53 15.97
N LEU A 15 -2.41 0.48 15.32
CA LEU A 15 -1.07 -0.06 15.47
C LEU A 15 -0.54 -0.48 14.10
N PHE A 16 0.58 0.09 13.72
CA PHE A 16 1.36 -0.35 12.57
C PHE A 16 2.67 -0.97 13.07
N PHE A 17 2.95 -2.18 12.60
CA PHE A 17 4.21 -2.86 12.85
C PHE A 17 4.82 -3.38 11.54
N GLU A 18 6.09 -3.09 11.36
CA GLU A 18 6.89 -3.59 10.23
C GLU A 18 8.20 -4.20 10.77
N GLY A 19 8.37 -5.50 10.61
CA GLY A 19 9.50 -6.25 11.19
C GLY A 19 10.88 -5.77 10.75
N THR A 20 10.97 -5.02 9.66
CA THR A 20 12.21 -4.44 9.16
C THR A 20 12.46 -2.99 9.60
N ARG A 21 11.47 -2.34 10.22
CA ARG A 21 11.55 -0.92 10.61
C ARG A 21 11.11 -0.65 12.04
N GLY A 22 10.08 -1.33 12.54
CA GLY A 22 9.49 -1.13 13.85
C GLY A 22 8.04 -0.67 13.84
N CYS A 23 7.63 0.07 14.85
CA CYS A 23 6.25 0.51 15.05
C CYS A 23 6.03 1.97 14.65
N ALA A 24 4.83 2.26 14.17
CA ALA A 24 4.38 3.62 13.91
C ALA A 24 2.89 3.78 14.31
N PRO A 25 2.39 5.02 14.44
CA PRO A 25 0.99 5.25 14.82
C PRO A 25 0.00 4.80 13.73
N CYS A 26 0.40 4.81 12.46
CA CYS A 26 -0.39 4.30 11.35
C CYS A 26 0.50 3.99 10.14
N CYS A 27 -0.06 3.30 9.15
CA CYS A 27 0.64 2.92 7.91
C CYS A 27 1.01 4.10 6.99
N GLU A 28 0.36 5.25 7.13
CA GLU A 28 0.62 6.46 6.31
C GLU A 28 1.68 7.39 6.92
N TRP A 29 2.18 7.07 8.10
CA TRP A 29 3.20 7.87 8.76
C TRP A 29 4.51 7.91 7.98
N LYS A 30 4.99 9.11 7.63
CA LYS A 30 6.23 9.33 6.87
C LYS A 30 7.43 9.74 7.73
N GLY A 31 7.25 9.85 9.04
CA GLY A 31 8.32 10.16 9.97
C GLY A 31 9.14 8.96 10.39
N GLU A 32 10.03 9.19 11.34
CA GLU A 32 10.77 8.11 11.98
C GLU A 32 9.81 7.14 12.65
N VAL A 33 10.14 5.86 12.59
CA VAL A 33 9.40 4.79 13.27
C VAL A 33 10.12 4.42 14.56
N PHE A 34 9.39 3.92 15.53
CA PHE A 34 9.97 3.40 16.77
C PHE A 34 10.66 2.06 16.48
N PRO A 35 11.99 1.95 16.69
CA PRO A 35 12.76 0.79 16.24
C PRO A 35 12.76 -0.37 17.25
N GLY A 36 11.61 -0.69 17.84
CA GLY A 36 11.45 -1.72 18.88
C GLY A 36 10.23 -2.60 18.63
N THR A 37 10.00 -3.51 19.59
CA THR A 37 8.84 -4.41 19.59
C THR A 37 7.54 -3.66 19.82
N ILE A 38 6.40 -4.32 19.58
CA ILE A 38 5.07 -3.75 19.81
C ILE A 38 4.89 -3.37 21.30
N THR A 39 5.34 -4.24 22.19
CA THR A 39 5.24 -4.03 23.65
C THR A 39 6.05 -2.82 24.08
N GLU A 40 7.27 -2.65 23.59
CA GLU A 40 8.12 -1.49 23.88
C GLU A 40 7.50 -0.20 23.32
N TYR A 41 6.99 -0.24 22.07
CA TYR A 41 6.33 0.90 21.44
C TYR A 41 5.14 1.41 22.26
N ARG A 42 4.25 0.50 22.69
CA ARG A 42 3.05 0.86 23.45
C ARG A 42 3.34 1.53 24.81
N LYS A 43 4.54 1.33 25.36
CA LYS A 43 5.00 1.92 26.63
C LYS A 43 5.98 3.08 26.44
N SER A 44 6.25 3.46 25.19
CA SER A 44 7.31 4.42 24.87
C SER A 44 6.87 5.87 25.03
N ASP A 45 7.81 6.74 25.39
CA ASP A 45 7.61 8.19 25.32
C ASP A 45 7.36 8.65 23.87
N TYR A 46 7.88 7.93 22.87
CA TYR A 46 7.61 8.20 21.46
C TYR A 46 6.09 8.23 21.15
N LEU A 47 5.34 7.20 21.58
CA LEU A 47 3.90 7.15 21.38
C LEU A 47 3.18 8.23 22.19
N LYS A 48 3.64 8.50 23.44
CA LYS A 48 3.10 9.53 24.30
C LYS A 48 3.27 10.92 23.69
N ASP A 49 4.47 11.23 23.21
CA ASP A 49 4.76 12.51 22.54
C ASP A 49 3.94 12.67 21.25
N PHE A 50 3.75 11.57 20.52
CA PHE A 50 2.92 11.59 19.32
C PHE A 50 1.44 11.86 19.65
N LYS A 51 0.89 11.27 20.71
CA LYS A 51 -0.45 11.59 21.21
C LYS A 51 -0.58 13.05 21.59
N ASN A 52 0.39 13.60 22.35
CA ASN A 52 0.44 15.01 22.70
C ASN A 52 0.42 15.93 21.47
N LEU A 53 1.17 15.54 20.43
CA LEU A 53 1.24 16.29 19.17
C LEU A 53 -0.12 16.34 18.48
N MET A 54 -0.87 15.24 18.48
CA MET A 54 -2.19 15.19 17.85
C MET A 54 -3.24 16.04 18.57
N TYR A 55 -3.07 16.34 19.84
CA TYR A 55 -3.93 17.29 20.57
C TYR A 55 -3.69 18.75 20.19
N SER A 56 -2.57 19.06 19.58
CA SER A 56 -2.26 20.44 19.20
C SER A 56 -3.16 21.00 18.08
N ASP A 57 -4.11 20.20 17.57
CA ASP A 57 -5.01 20.50 16.44
C ASP A 57 -4.25 20.97 15.17
N LYS A 58 -3.00 20.56 15.06
CA LYS A 58 -2.13 20.87 13.92
C LYS A 58 -1.73 19.61 13.19
N MET A 59 -1.85 19.68 11.88
CA MET A 59 -1.31 18.63 11.01
C MET A 59 0.22 18.57 11.17
N HIS A 60 0.72 17.38 11.45
CA HIS A 60 2.15 17.13 11.40
C HIS A 60 2.61 16.99 9.94
N PRO A 61 3.78 17.54 9.52
CA PRO A 61 4.26 17.41 8.14
C PRO A 61 4.32 15.97 7.63
N ASN A 62 4.61 15.01 8.50
CA ASN A 62 4.65 13.59 8.17
C ASN A 62 3.27 12.93 7.98
N CYS A 63 2.17 13.67 8.20
CA CYS A 63 0.78 13.27 7.92
C CYS A 63 0.29 13.72 6.54
N ILE A 64 1.18 14.24 5.70
CA ILE A 64 0.86 14.81 4.38
C ILE A 64 0.09 13.85 3.46
N GLU A 65 0.29 12.55 3.60
CA GLU A 65 -0.39 11.53 2.78
C GLU A 65 -1.91 11.59 2.94
N CYS A 66 -2.38 11.64 4.20
CA CYS A 66 -3.81 11.76 4.48
C CYS A 66 -4.39 13.06 3.95
N GLU A 67 -3.68 14.18 4.11
CA GLU A 67 -4.11 15.48 3.59
C GLU A 67 -4.20 15.47 2.06
N THR A 68 -3.21 14.90 1.39
CA THR A 68 -3.18 14.77 -0.07
C THR A 68 -4.34 13.91 -0.55
N ASN A 69 -4.57 12.76 0.08
CA ASN A 69 -5.66 11.86 -0.26
C ASN A 69 -7.03 12.52 -0.05
N GLU A 70 -7.20 13.32 1.00
CA GLU A 70 -8.44 14.04 1.26
C GLU A 70 -8.71 15.16 0.24
N LYS A 71 -7.67 15.83 -0.25
CA LYS A 71 -7.77 16.85 -1.31
C LYS A 71 -8.10 16.23 -2.67
N VAL A 72 -7.43 15.12 -3.00
CA VAL A 72 -7.54 14.48 -4.32
C VAL A 72 -8.77 13.57 -4.41
N ASN A 73 -9.17 12.94 -3.30
CA ASN A 73 -10.15 11.86 -3.31
C ASN A 73 -11.13 11.93 -2.13
N SER A 74 -11.91 13.01 -2.08
CA SER A 74 -12.88 13.26 -1.00
C SER A 74 -13.89 12.12 -0.79
N ALA A 75 -14.12 11.27 -1.80
CA ALA A 75 -15.09 10.18 -1.75
C ALA A 75 -14.53 8.87 -1.14
N ILE A 76 -13.21 8.62 -1.22
CA ILE A 76 -12.60 7.37 -0.73
C ILE A 76 -12.19 7.51 0.75
N GLY A 77 -11.99 8.74 1.21
CA GLY A 77 -11.50 8.99 2.57
C GLY A 77 -9.99 8.78 2.69
N SER A 78 -9.49 9.09 3.87
CA SER A 78 -8.09 8.86 4.26
C SER A 78 -8.04 7.90 5.44
N THR A 79 -6.85 7.37 5.74
CA THR A 79 -6.62 6.59 6.96
C THR A 79 -7.01 7.39 8.20
N ARG A 80 -6.80 8.72 8.20
CA ARG A 80 -7.26 9.61 9.28
C ARG A 80 -8.77 9.56 9.42
N LYS A 81 -9.53 9.74 8.34
CA LYS A 81 -11.01 9.68 8.38
C LYS A 81 -11.55 8.33 8.83
N PHE A 82 -10.86 7.24 8.52
CA PHE A 82 -11.19 5.94 9.07
C PHE A 82 -11.12 5.96 10.61
N TYR A 83 -10.02 6.45 11.19
CA TYR A 83 -9.90 6.51 12.65
C TYR A 83 -10.82 7.55 13.29
N ASP A 84 -11.09 8.67 12.62
CA ASP A 84 -11.98 9.72 13.10
C ASP A 84 -13.45 9.31 13.08
N SER A 85 -13.80 8.22 12.39
CA SER A 85 -15.15 7.64 12.44
C SER A 85 -15.47 6.95 13.77
N TYR A 86 -14.46 6.71 14.60
CA TYR A 86 -14.62 6.13 15.93
C TYR A 86 -14.71 7.22 16.99
N ASP A 87 -15.69 7.10 17.87
CA ASP A 87 -15.79 7.94 19.04
C ASP A 87 -14.88 7.41 20.16
N LEU A 88 -13.79 8.15 20.44
CA LEU A 88 -12.82 7.76 21.46
C LEU A 88 -13.47 7.69 22.85
N GLU A 89 -14.43 8.57 23.17
CA GLU A 89 -15.09 8.59 24.46
C GLU A 89 -15.92 7.32 24.68
N SER A 90 -16.65 6.88 23.66
CA SER A 90 -17.46 5.66 23.73
C SER A 90 -16.62 4.39 23.84
N LEU A 91 -15.44 4.35 23.21
CA LEU A 91 -14.54 3.20 23.26
C LEU A 91 -13.84 3.05 24.61
N CYS A 92 -13.72 4.13 25.39
CA CYS A 92 -13.12 4.12 26.72
C CYS A 92 -14.16 3.92 27.84
N ALA A 93 -15.45 4.11 27.61
CA ALA A 93 -16.49 4.17 28.63
C ALA A 93 -16.78 2.84 29.39
N GLY A 94 -16.05 1.76 29.09
CA GLY A 94 -16.24 0.44 29.71
C GLY A 94 -15.11 -0.05 30.62
N GLU A 95 -14.06 0.69 30.84
CA GLU A 95 -12.91 0.22 31.63
C GLU A 95 -12.73 0.97 32.95
N GLU A 96 -12.65 0.21 34.07
CA GLU A 96 -12.35 0.69 35.42
C GLU A 96 -11.00 1.43 35.58
N VAL A 97 -10.23 1.62 34.49
CA VAL A 97 -8.84 2.08 34.50
C VAL A 97 -8.62 3.41 33.77
N CYS A 98 -9.66 4.16 33.49
CA CYS A 98 -9.49 5.56 33.10
C CYS A 98 -9.74 6.45 34.34
N PRO A 99 -8.73 6.76 35.18
CA PRO A 99 -8.94 7.53 36.42
C PRO A 99 -9.42 8.96 36.17
N ASP A 100 -9.18 9.46 34.97
CA ASP A 100 -9.63 10.78 34.53
C ASP A 100 -10.64 10.58 33.40
N SER A 101 -11.78 11.24 33.49
CA SER A 101 -12.88 11.26 32.51
C SER A 101 -12.49 11.74 31.11
N ASN A 102 -11.20 11.68 30.76
CA ASN A 102 -10.57 12.09 29.52
C ASN A 102 -9.84 10.91 28.89
N CYS A 103 -10.55 9.96 28.29
CA CYS A 103 -9.98 8.92 27.44
C CYS A 103 -9.16 9.49 26.28
N ASN A 104 -9.33 10.73 26.02
CA ASN A 104 -8.52 11.55 25.13
C ASN A 104 -7.17 11.95 25.74
N SER A 105 -6.83 11.57 26.98
CA SER A 105 -5.52 11.95 27.55
C SER A 105 -4.37 11.22 26.83
N PRO A 106 -3.18 11.81 26.77
CA PRO A 106 -2.01 11.14 26.22
C PRO A 106 -1.67 9.80 26.89
N ASP A 107 -2.10 9.64 28.14
CA ASP A 107 -1.89 8.43 28.95
C ASP A 107 -3.03 7.41 28.83
N GLY A 108 -4.08 7.71 28.04
CA GLY A 108 -5.26 6.84 27.85
C GLY A 108 -4.91 5.47 27.24
N ILE A 109 -5.62 4.42 27.67
CA ILE A 109 -5.44 3.06 27.20
C ILE A 109 -5.84 2.98 25.73
N THR A 110 -4.95 2.44 24.91
CA THR A 110 -5.18 2.26 23.50
C THR A 110 -5.86 0.92 23.23
N LYS A 111 -7.11 0.95 22.78
CA LYS A 111 -7.75 -0.19 22.13
C LYS A 111 -7.29 -0.25 20.69
N ILE A 112 -6.94 -1.44 20.22
CA ILE A 112 -6.54 -1.63 18.81
C ILE A 112 -7.80 -1.87 18.00
N VAL A 113 -8.28 -0.87 17.24
CA VAL A 113 -9.38 -1.05 16.29
C VAL A 113 -8.88 -1.42 14.89
N LYS A 114 -7.61 -1.12 14.59
CA LYS A 114 -6.95 -1.53 13.36
C LYS A 114 -5.50 -1.88 13.63
N LEU A 115 -5.12 -3.07 13.19
CA LEU A 115 -3.74 -3.54 13.17
C LEU A 115 -3.25 -3.63 11.73
N ASP A 116 -2.22 -2.88 11.37
CA ASP A 116 -1.45 -3.07 10.14
C ASP A 116 -0.18 -3.87 10.47
N PHE A 117 -0.13 -5.13 10.03
CA PHE A 117 0.94 -6.06 10.37
C PHE A 117 1.75 -6.50 9.16
N ARG A 118 3.07 -6.28 9.24
CA ARG A 118 4.08 -6.68 8.25
C ARG A 118 5.18 -7.44 8.96
N ALA A 119 5.15 -8.77 8.92
CA ALA A 119 6.11 -9.59 9.66
C ALA A 119 7.57 -9.43 9.19
N GLY A 120 7.77 -9.06 7.91
CA GLY A 120 9.09 -8.89 7.31
C GLY A 120 9.02 -8.53 5.84
N ASN A 121 10.17 -8.64 5.15
CA ASN A 121 10.32 -8.27 3.75
C ASN A 121 10.39 -9.44 2.77
N LYS A 122 10.04 -10.67 3.19
CA LYS A 122 10.09 -11.84 2.32
C LYS A 122 9.17 -11.67 1.11
N CYS A 123 9.74 -11.45 -0.08
CA CYS A 123 9.02 -11.23 -1.33
C CYS A 123 9.68 -11.96 -2.49
N ASN A 124 8.89 -12.33 -3.48
CA ASN A 124 9.36 -12.99 -4.71
C ASN A 124 9.33 -12.05 -5.93
N MET A 125 9.20 -10.74 -5.70
CA MET A 125 9.27 -9.69 -6.72
C MET A 125 10.29 -8.62 -6.36
N MET A 126 10.80 -7.92 -7.40
CA MET A 126 11.76 -6.82 -7.28
C MET A 126 11.19 -5.57 -7.94
N CYS A 127 10.02 -5.12 -7.45
CA CYS A 127 9.29 -3.99 -8.03
C CYS A 127 10.13 -2.71 -8.02
N ARG A 128 10.12 -1.95 -9.14
CA ARG A 128 10.94 -0.73 -9.30
C ARG A 128 10.52 0.42 -8.36
N MET A 129 9.30 0.37 -7.84
CA MET A 129 8.78 1.32 -6.86
C MET A 129 8.86 0.82 -5.40
N CYS A 130 9.41 -0.38 -5.16
CA CYS A 130 9.62 -0.92 -3.82
C CYS A 130 11.02 -0.64 -3.29
N GLY A 131 11.21 -0.88 -1.99
CA GLY A 131 12.49 -0.81 -1.32
C GLY A 131 12.85 -2.10 -0.58
N PRO A 132 14.08 -2.16 -0.02
CA PRO A 132 14.58 -3.33 0.70
C PRO A 132 13.77 -3.68 1.94
N GLN A 133 13.10 -2.71 2.56
CA GLN A 133 12.20 -2.97 3.70
C GLN A 133 10.98 -3.81 3.33
N ALA A 134 10.59 -3.86 2.05
CA ALA A 134 9.42 -4.58 1.56
C ALA A 134 9.76 -5.72 0.59
N SER A 135 11.04 -5.94 0.26
CA SER A 135 11.45 -7.06 -0.59
C SER A 135 12.86 -7.52 -0.27
N SER A 136 12.98 -8.76 0.19
CA SER A 136 14.27 -9.42 0.44
C SER A 136 15.12 -9.55 -0.83
N LEU A 137 14.51 -9.68 -2.00
CA LEU A 137 15.26 -9.71 -3.27
C LEU A 137 15.83 -8.33 -3.62
N ILE A 138 15.11 -7.25 -3.30
CA ILE A 138 15.64 -5.88 -3.47
C ILE A 138 16.73 -5.62 -2.43
N GLU A 139 16.59 -6.15 -1.21
CA GLU A 139 17.63 -6.08 -0.19
C GLU A 139 18.94 -6.72 -0.67
N GLU A 140 18.87 -7.95 -1.20
CA GLU A 140 20.01 -8.65 -1.78
C GLU A 140 20.62 -7.87 -2.96
N GLU A 141 19.78 -7.33 -3.86
CA GLU A 141 20.21 -6.52 -5.00
C GLU A 141 20.90 -5.23 -4.53
N ALA A 142 20.34 -4.54 -3.54
CA ALA A 142 20.89 -3.31 -2.99
C ALA A 142 22.23 -3.53 -2.30
N ILE A 143 22.39 -4.60 -1.53
CA ILE A 143 23.67 -4.98 -0.91
C ILE A 143 24.75 -5.23 -1.99
N LYS A 144 24.37 -5.89 -3.07
CA LYS A 144 25.32 -6.30 -4.12
C LYS A 144 25.70 -5.18 -5.08
N HIS A 145 24.75 -4.31 -5.44
CA HIS A 145 24.92 -3.36 -6.55
C HIS A 145 24.72 -1.90 -6.17
N GLY A 146 24.25 -1.61 -4.96
CA GLY A 146 23.71 -0.31 -4.57
C GLY A 146 22.27 -0.09 -5.11
N PRO A 147 21.44 0.65 -4.52
CA PRO A 147 21.28 2.09 -4.71
C PRO A 147 21.72 2.84 -3.46
N ILE A 148 22.31 3.99 -3.68
CA ILE A 148 22.93 4.82 -2.64
C ILE A 148 21.93 5.24 -1.56
N GLU A 149 20.64 5.41 -1.91
CA GLU A 149 19.59 5.86 -1.01
C GLU A 149 19.30 4.91 0.17
N TYR A 150 19.56 3.61 -0.01
CA TYR A 150 19.29 2.57 0.99
C TYR A 150 20.52 2.09 1.74
N ILE A 151 21.70 2.64 1.43
CA ILE A 151 22.98 2.17 1.95
C ILE A 151 23.60 3.27 2.81
N GLU A 152 23.97 2.91 4.03
CA GLU A 152 24.82 3.72 4.91
C GLU A 152 26.19 3.06 5.05
N THR A 153 27.24 3.88 4.91
CA THR A 153 28.62 3.43 5.16
C THR A 153 29.13 4.15 6.40
N ILE A 154 29.38 3.38 7.47
CA ILE A 154 29.98 3.88 8.71
C ILE A 154 31.33 3.20 8.85
N GLY A 155 32.40 3.97 8.68
CA GLY A 155 33.78 3.43 8.63
C GLY A 155 33.94 2.48 7.42
N ASN A 156 34.39 1.25 7.69
CA ASN A 156 34.58 0.23 6.64
C ASN A 156 33.37 -0.72 6.47
N LYS A 157 32.26 -0.46 7.17
CA LYS A 157 31.08 -1.32 7.14
C LYS A 157 29.93 -0.64 6.42
N THR A 158 29.50 -1.26 5.33
CA THR A 158 28.30 -0.86 4.57
C THR A 158 27.11 -1.67 5.05
N THR A 159 26.01 -1.00 5.39
CA THR A 159 24.77 -1.62 5.86
C THR A 159 23.56 -0.98 5.18
N LEU A 160 22.44 -1.69 5.18
CA LEU A 160 21.17 -1.11 4.72
C LEU A 160 20.58 -0.21 5.82
N LYS A 161 20.21 0.99 5.42
CA LYS A 161 19.73 2.04 6.34
C LYS A 161 18.45 1.67 7.08
N TYR A 162 17.56 0.91 6.45
CA TYR A 162 16.19 0.73 6.91
C TYR A 162 15.79 -0.72 7.20
N VAL A 163 16.68 -1.68 6.97
CA VAL A 163 16.36 -3.10 7.21
C VAL A 163 16.91 -3.52 8.55
N LYS A 164 16.01 -3.86 9.45
CA LYS A 164 16.30 -4.42 10.79
C LYS A 164 15.50 -5.70 10.93
N ASP A 165 16.00 -6.61 11.73
CA ASP A 165 15.28 -7.81 12.12
C ASP A 165 14.71 -7.58 13.52
N ILE A 166 13.44 -7.15 13.57
CA ILE A 166 12.74 -6.84 14.81
C ILE A 166 11.83 -8.00 15.15
N ASP A 167 11.95 -8.53 16.36
CA ASP A 167 11.08 -9.60 16.83
C ASP A 167 9.62 -9.15 16.86
N SER A 168 8.77 -9.94 16.23
CA SER A 168 7.33 -9.71 16.14
C SER A 168 6.53 -10.73 16.97
N SER A 169 7.19 -11.50 17.83
CA SER A 169 6.51 -12.57 18.60
C SER A 169 5.45 -12.04 19.56
N ASP A 170 5.60 -10.81 20.04
CA ASP A 170 4.63 -10.16 20.92
C ASP A 170 3.31 -9.74 20.24
N VAL A 171 3.21 -9.88 18.90
CA VAL A 171 1.93 -9.72 18.19
C VAL A 171 0.88 -10.75 18.64
N TYR A 172 1.32 -11.92 19.11
CA TYR A 172 0.44 -12.97 19.59
C TYR A 172 -0.17 -12.68 20.97
N ASP A 173 0.40 -11.71 21.70
CA ASP A 173 -0.08 -11.28 23.02
C ASP A 173 -1.09 -10.12 22.93
N LEU A 174 -1.37 -9.65 21.71
CA LEU A 174 -2.34 -8.57 21.50
C LEU A 174 -3.77 -9.07 21.71
N ASP A 175 -4.54 -8.29 22.47
CA ASP A 175 -5.98 -8.43 22.47
C ASP A 175 -6.58 -7.72 21.24
N LEU A 176 -7.16 -8.51 20.34
CA LEU A 176 -7.81 -8.04 19.12
C LEU A 176 -9.34 -8.21 19.19
N SER A 177 -9.92 -8.42 20.38
CA SER A 177 -11.38 -8.62 20.56
C SER A 177 -12.20 -7.44 20.05
N GLU A 178 -11.72 -6.20 20.23
CA GLU A 178 -12.32 -4.97 19.75
C GLU A 178 -11.81 -4.54 18.36
N CYS A 179 -10.89 -5.31 17.78
CA CYS A 179 -10.31 -4.98 16.49
C CYS A 179 -11.33 -5.16 15.36
N ASN A 180 -11.50 -4.12 14.55
CA ASN A 180 -12.40 -4.18 13.41
C ASN A 180 -11.68 -4.70 12.16
N GLU A 181 -10.40 -4.40 12.00
CA GLU A 181 -9.64 -4.81 10.83
C GLU A 181 -8.18 -5.12 11.16
N VAL A 182 -7.73 -6.29 10.71
CA VAL A 182 -6.32 -6.67 10.66
C VAL A 182 -5.87 -6.62 9.20
N SER A 183 -4.99 -5.67 8.88
CA SER A 183 -4.39 -5.54 7.55
C SER A 183 -3.08 -6.31 7.50
N ILE A 184 -3.00 -7.26 6.61
CA ILE A 184 -1.82 -8.11 6.37
C ILE A 184 -1.11 -7.62 5.12
N LEU A 185 0.06 -7.05 5.32
CA LEU A 185 0.95 -6.57 4.27
C LEU A 185 2.37 -7.10 4.50
N GLY A 186 3.35 -6.52 3.85
CA GLY A 186 4.76 -6.86 4.01
C GLY A 186 5.39 -7.14 2.67
N GLY A 187 6.29 -8.11 2.58
CA GLY A 187 6.85 -8.56 1.31
C GLY A 187 5.76 -9.17 0.42
N GLU A 188 5.56 -10.48 0.54
CA GLU A 188 4.41 -11.18 -0.06
C GLU A 188 3.80 -12.13 0.98
N PRO A 189 2.62 -11.80 1.53
CA PRO A 189 1.98 -12.58 2.58
C PRO A 189 1.75 -14.06 2.24
N SER A 190 1.45 -14.34 0.98
CA SER A 190 1.11 -15.71 0.53
C SER A 190 2.27 -16.71 0.61
N ILE A 191 3.51 -16.22 0.66
CA ILE A 191 4.72 -17.05 0.76
C ILE A 191 5.42 -16.96 2.13
N ASP A 192 4.97 -16.07 3.01
CA ASP A 192 5.54 -15.89 4.34
C ASP A 192 4.84 -16.83 5.36
N LEU A 193 5.63 -17.72 5.95
CA LEU A 193 5.13 -18.67 6.93
C LEU A 193 4.73 -18.01 8.26
N ASN A 194 5.39 -16.92 8.65
CA ASN A 194 5.09 -16.21 9.88
C ASN A 194 3.74 -15.49 9.76
N ILE A 195 3.50 -14.85 8.61
CA ILE A 195 2.19 -14.26 8.29
C ILE A 195 1.10 -15.34 8.37
N ARG A 196 1.32 -16.50 7.78
CA ARG A 196 0.32 -17.56 7.80
C ARG A 196 0.04 -18.11 9.20
N LYS A 197 1.09 -18.25 10.04
CA LYS A 197 0.92 -18.61 11.45
C LYS A 197 0.09 -17.55 12.19
N PHE A 198 0.39 -16.28 11.97
CA PHE A 198 -0.36 -15.19 12.58
C PHE A 198 -1.82 -15.16 12.11
N MET A 199 -2.08 -15.33 10.82
CA MET A 199 -3.45 -15.43 10.29
C MET A 199 -4.23 -16.60 10.94
N ASN A 200 -3.60 -17.77 11.10
CA ASN A 200 -4.23 -18.89 11.80
C ASN A 200 -4.56 -18.55 13.26
N HIS A 201 -3.66 -17.87 13.96
CA HIS A 201 -3.90 -17.40 15.33
C HIS A 201 -5.09 -16.42 15.40
N VAL A 202 -5.15 -15.45 14.48
CA VAL A 202 -6.27 -14.51 14.40
C VAL A 202 -7.59 -15.23 14.12
N ALA A 203 -7.61 -16.19 13.21
CA ALA A 203 -8.81 -16.97 12.91
C ALA A 203 -9.30 -17.81 14.10
N ASP A 204 -8.38 -18.35 14.89
CA ASP A 204 -8.68 -19.17 16.06
C ASP A 204 -9.16 -18.34 17.27
N LYS A 205 -8.46 -17.23 17.57
CA LYS A 205 -8.71 -16.44 18.78
C LYS A 205 -9.73 -15.31 18.58
N PHE A 206 -9.77 -14.75 17.37
CA PHE A 206 -10.59 -13.54 17.06
C PHE A 206 -11.41 -13.72 15.78
N PRO A 207 -12.30 -14.74 15.70
CA PRO A 207 -13.03 -15.06 14.46
C PRO A 207 -13.97 -13.95 13.98
N GLY A 208 -14.24 -12.95 14.84
CA GLY A 208 -15.03 -11.78 14.49
C GLY A 208 -14.28 -10.67 13.78
N VAL A 209 -12.96 -10.74 13.66
CA VAL A 209 -12.15 -9.69 13.04
C VAL A 209 -12.21 -9.77 11.52
N LYS A 210 -12.41 -8.61 10.85
CA LYS A 210 -12.21 -8.50 9.40
C LYS A 210 -10.73 -8.57 9.08
N VAL A 211 -10.35 -9.35 8.05
CA VAL A 211 -8.97 -9.41 7.59
C VAL A 211 -8.87 -8.81 6.20
N MET A 212 -7.91 -7.91 6.00
CA MET A 212 -7.51 -7.41 4.70
C MET A 212 -6.11 -7.96 4.36
N VAL A 213 -5.96 -8.54 3.18
CA VAL A 213 -4.68 -9.08 2.70
C VAL A 213 -4.31 -8.43 1.39
N THR A 214 -3.10 -7.83 1.33
CA THR A 214 -2.53 -7.33 0.07
C THR A 214 -1.54 -8.34 -0.48
N THR A 215 -1.74 -8.84 -1.70
CA THR A 215 -0.89 -9.84 -2.35
C THR A 215 -0.56 -9.45 -3.79
N ASN A 216 0.63 -9.84 -4.25
CA ASN A 216 1.05 -9.65 -5.64
C ASN A 216 0.46 -10.68 -6.63
N ALA A 217 -0.47 -11.51 -6.17
CA ALA A 217 -1.18 -12.53 -6.94
C ALA A 217 -0.29 -13.62 -7.58
N THR A 218 0.96 -13.79 -7.14
CA THR A 218 1.84 -14.84 -7.69
C THR A 218 1.54 -16.23 -7.16
N ASN A 219 0.86 -16.33 -6.02
CA ASN A 219 0.51 -17.58 -5.37
C ASN A 219 -1.01 -17.77 -5.32
N ALA A 220 -1.49 -18.85 -5.92
CA ALA A 220 -2.88 -19.29 -5.87
C ALA A 220 -2.95 -20.77 -5.42
N SER A 221 -2.06 -21.18 -4.49
CA SER A 221 -2.06 -22.55 -3.99
C SER A 221 -3.30 -22.84 -3.14
N LYS A 222 -3.73 -24.11 -3.16
CA LYS A 222 -4.86 -24.58 -2.36
C LYS A 222 -4.70 -24.22 -0.88
N LYS A 223 -3.51 -24.42 -0.32
CA LYS A 223 -3.21 -24.13 1.09
C LYS A 223 -3.35 -22.62 1.42
N TRP A 224 -3.02 -21.75 0.47
CA TRP A 224 -3.20 -20.31 0.65
C TRP A 224 -4.69 -19.95 0.65
N PHE A 225 -5.46 -20.46 -0.29
CA PHE A 225 -6.91 -20.24 -0.33
C PHE A 225 -7.64 -20.81 0.88
N GLU A 226 -7.20 -21.96 1.41
CA GLU A 226 -7.73 -22.51 2.67
C GLU A 226 -7.50 -21.56 3.85
N THR A 227 -6.31 -20.91 3.92
CA THR A 227 -6.03 -19.89 4.93
C THR A 227 -6.94 -18.67 4.78
N LEU A 228 -7.16 -18.18 3.56
CA LEU A 228 -8.06 -17.06 3.30
C LEU A 228 -9.53 -17.38 3.62
N ALA A 229 -9.97 -18.59 3.30
CA ALA A 229 -11.35 -19.02 3.50
C ALA A 229 -11.79 -19.03 4.98
N MET A 230 -10.86 -19.12 5.93
CA MET A 230 -11.16 -19.05 7.36
C MET A 230 -11.81 -17.73 7.77
N PHE A 231 -11.59 -16.66 7.02
CA PHE A 231 -12.11 -15.32 7.31
C PHE A 231 -13.41 -14.98 6.57
N CYS A 232 -13.83 -15.82 5.62
CA CYS A 232 -15.03 -15.53 4.82
C CYS A 232 -16.34 -15.71 5.60
N SER A 233 -16.31 -16.38 6.75
CA SER A 233 -17.51 -16.64 7.60
C SER A 233 -17.74 -15.59 8.69
N GLY A 234 -16.75 -14.73 9.00
CA GLY A 234 -16.81 -13.71 10.05
C GLY A 234 -17.23 -12.34 9.52
N LYS A 235 -16.59 -11.27 10.01
CA LYS A 235 -16.76 -9.89 9.50
C LYS A 235 -16.28 -9.74 8.05
N GLY A 236 -15.59 -10.74 7.53
CA GLY A 236 -15.23 -10.85 6.13
C GLY A 236 -13.75 -10.75 5.84
N LEU A 237 -13.44 -11.07 4.59
CA LEU A 237 -12.12 -11.01 4.00
C LEU A 237 -12.10 -9.94 2.91
N SER A 238 -11.08 -9.09 2.91
CA SER A 238 -10.78 -8.20 1.79
C SER A 238 -9.45 -8.61 1.17
N VAL A 239 -9.45 -9.04 -0.08
CA VAL A 239 -8.23 -9.36 -0.82
C VAL A 239 -7.92 -8.23 -1.79
N VAL A 240 -6.76 -7.63 -1.62
CA VAL A 240 -6.24 -6.56 -2.45
C VAL A 240 -5.14 -7.14 -3.35
N LEU A 241 -5.43 -7.26 -4.64
CA LEU A 241 -4.44 -7.70 -5.62
C LEU A 241 -3.56 -6.51 -6.02
N SER A 242 -2.32 -6.52 -5.59
CA SER A 242 -1.35 -5.49 -5.94
C SER A 242 -0.78 -5.78 -7.33
N VAL A 243 -1.42 -5.22 -8.37
CA VAL A 243 -1.08 -5.43 -9.78
C VAL A 243 -1.22 -4.10 -10.54
N ASP A 244 -0.16 -3.67 -11.25
CA ASP A 244 -0.07 -2.30 -11.76
C ASP A 244 -0.24 -2.16 -13.27
N ALA A 245 -0.22 -3.27 -14.00
CA ALA A 245 -0.35 -3.29 -15.45
C ALA A 245 -0.60 -4.73 -15.93
N ALA A 246 -0.60 -4.96 -17.25
CA ALA A 246 -0.65 -6.26 -17.86
C ALA A 246 0.59 -6.53 -18.73
N GLY A 247 0.83 -7.80 -19.07
CA GLY A 247 1.84 -8.22 -20.04
C GLY A 247 3.28 -7.82 -19.68
N PRO A 248 4.07 -7.50 -20.71
CA PRO A 248 5.48 -7.13 -20.55
C PRO A 248 5.69 -5.90 -19.64
N ILE A 249 4.72 -4.98 -19.60
CA ILE A 249 4.79 -3.77 -18.76
C ILE A 249 4.82 -4.15 -17.28
N LEU A 250 3.93 -5.05 -16.86
CA LEU A 250 3.93 -5.57 -15.49
C LEU A 250 5.24 -6.31 -15.18
N GLU A 251 5.69 -7.17 -16.09
CA GLU A 251 6.89 -7.97 -15.92
C GLU A 251 8.15 -7.09 -15.75
N TYR A 252 8.23 -5.99 -16.48
CA TYR A 252 9.31 -5.02 -16.36
C TYR A 252 9.21 -4.22 -15.04
N GLN A 253 8.02 -3.71 -14.72
CA GLN A 253 7.82 -2.85 -13.55
C GLN A 253 8.02 -3.63 -12.24
N ARG A 254 7.56 -4.88 -12.17
CA ARG A 254 7.61 -5.70 -10.96
C ARG A 254 8.73 -6.71 -10.91
N LYS A 255 9.44 -6.91 -12.02
CA LYS A 255 10.57 -7.86 -12.11
C LYS A 255 10.27 -9.16 -11.37
N SER A 256 9.37 -9.95 -11.92
CA SER A 256 9.01 -11.27 -11.40
C SER A 256 9.54 -12.39 -12.29
N LYS A 257 9.90 -13.53 -11.69
CA LYS A 257 10.11 -14.78 -12.44
C LYS A 257 8.79 -15.36 -12.95
N ILE A 258 7.66 -14.96 -12.34
CA ILE A 258 6.33 -15.41 -12.70
C ILE A 258 5.78 -14.46 -13.77
N LYS A 259 5.33 -15.04 -14.87
CA LYS A 259 4.85 -14.31 -16.04
C LYS A 259 3.42 -13.81 -15.87
N TRP A 260 3.08 -12.72 -16.56
CA TRP A 260 1.74 -12.15 -16.56
C TRP A 260 0.62 -13.19 -16.75
N LYS A 261 0.79 -14.12 -17.67
CA LYS A 261 -0.21 -15.18 -17.91
C LYS A 261 -0.59 -15.90 -16.62
N THR A 262 0.39 -16.31 -15.83
CA THR A 262 0.14 -17.01 -14.55
C THR A 262 -0.49 -16.08 -13.51
N ILE A 263 -0.03 -14.83 -13.43
CA ILE A 263 -0.62 -13.83 -12.52
C ILE A 263 -2.09 -13.61 -12.88
N LYS A 264 -2.41 -13.44 -14.16
CA LYS A 264 -3.78 -13.30 -14.66
C LYS A 264 -4.65 -14.52 -14.30
N GLU A 265 -4.17 -15.73 -14.52
CA GLU A 265 -4.86 -16.97 -14.13
C GLU A 265 -5.12 -17.00 -12.62
N ASN A 266 -4.14 -16.63 -11.82
CA ASN A 266 -4.28 -16.54 -10.37
C ASN A 266 -5.33 -15.49 -9.96
N MET A 267 -5.32 -14.29 -10.57
CA MET A 267 -6.32 -13.25 -10.32
C MET A 267 -7.75 -13.77 -10.58
N LEU A 268 -7.95 -14.51 -11.66
CA LEU A 268 -9.23 -15.14 -11.96
C LEU A 268 -9.61 -16.22 -10.93
N ASN A 269 -8.65 -16.92 -10.34
CA ASN A 269 -8.92 -17.86 -9.25
C ASN A 269 -9.31 -17.12 -7.96
N TYR A 270 -8.66 -15.99 -7.61
CA TYR A 270 -9.09 -15.11 -6.52
C TYR A 270 -10.54 -14.61 -6.76
N LYS A 271 -10.86 -14.20 -7.99
CA LYS A 271 -12.23 -13.77 -8.37
C LYS A 271 -13.26 -14.88 -8.13
N LYS A 272 -12.96 -16.12 -8.50
CA LYS A 272 -13.85 -17.27 -8.24
C LYS A 272 -14.10 -17.45 -6.73
N VAL A 273 -13.06 -17.35 -5.90
CA VAL A 273 -13.20 -17.45 -4.45
C VAL A 273 -14.05 -16.32 -3.89
N SER A 274 -13.84 -15.08 -4.32
CA SER A 274 -14.64 -13.95 -3.84
C SER A 274 -16.12 -14.08 -4.20
N VAL A 275 -16.44 -14.55 -5.40
CA VAL A 275 -17.84 -14.75 -5.83
C VAL A 275 -18.53 -15.90 -5.06
N SER A 276 -17.75 -16.91 -4.64
CA SER A 276 -18.31 -18.05 -3.91
C SER A 276 -18.59 -17.80 -2.41
N HIS A 277 -18.17 -16.62 -1.86
CA HIS A 277 -18.31 -16.28 -0.45
C HIS A 277 -18.87 -14.86 -0.29
N HIS A 278 -20.03 -14.71 0.34
CA HIS A 278 -20.72 -13.42 0.46
C HIS A 278 -19.91 -12.33 1.21
N ASN A 279 -19.02 -12.71 2.11
CA ASN A 279 -18.21 -11.80 2.91
C ASN A 279 -16.75 -11.72 2.41
N CYS A 280 -16.51 -12.04 1.15
CA CYS A 280 -15.19 -11.94 0.53
C CYS A 280 -15.19 -10.86 -0.55
N TYR A 281 -14.43 -9.78 -0.30
CA TYR A 281 -14.27 -8.66 -1.23
C TYR A 281 -12.95 -8.79 -1.96
N LEU A 282 -12.98 -8.52 -3.25
CA LEU A 282 -11.78 -8.53 -4.10
C LEU A 282 -11.67 -7.21 -4.84
N ASN A 283 -10.49 -6.60 -4.77
CA ASN A 283 -10.17 -5.46 -5.62
C ASN A 283 -8.71 -5.55 -6.12
N ILE A 284 -8.41 -4.73 -7.12
CA ILE A 284 -7.06 -4.48 -7.60
C ILE A 284 -6.61 -3.13 -7.08
N GLN A 285 -5.42 -3.09 -6.48
CA GLN A 285 -4.71 -1.86 -6.20
C GLN A 285 -3.62 -1.68 -7.26
N CYS A 286 -3.82 -0.72 -8.13
CA CYS A 286 -2.89 -0.38 -9.20
C CYS A 286 -2.07 0.85 -8.80
N THR A 287 -0.76 0.67 -8.68
CA THR A 287 0.18 1.75 -8.37
C THR A 287 0.62 2.42 -9.65
N LEU A 288 0.29 3.70 -9.81
CA LEU A 288 0.59 4.49 -11.00
C LEU A 288 2.03 5.02 -10.95
N THR A 289 2.77 4.76 -12.02
CA THR A 289 4.16 5.17 -12.24
C THR A 289 4.31 5.75 -13.65
N PRO A 290 5.42 6.42 -13.98
CA PRO A 290 5.68 6.81 -15.37
C PRO A 290 5.65 5.62 -16.34
N ILE A 291 6.08 4.44 -15.88
CA ILE A 291 6.19 3.25 -16.73
C ILE A 291 4.82 2.80 -17.24
N ASN A 292 3.88 2.58 -16.34
CA ASN A 292 2.57 2.09 -16.73
C ASN A 292 1.66 3.16 -17.30
N LEU A 293 1.83 4.43 -16.93
CA LEU A 293 1.01 5.52 -17.49
C LEU A 293 1.38 5.90 -18.92
N ILE A 294 2.66 5.97 -19.25
CA ILE A 294 3.11 6.24 -20.64
C ILE A 294 2.65 5.11 -21.58
N THR A 295 2.60 3.89 -21.07
CA THR A 295 2.21 2.70 -21.84
C THR A 295 0.78 2.26 -21.62
N ILE A 296 -0.08 3.13 -21.10
CA ILE A 296 -1.45 2.77 -20.69
C ILE A 296 -2.30 2.23 -21.86
N ASP A 297 -2.05 2.68 -23.06
CA ASP A 297 -2.64 2.22 -24.30
C ASP A 297 -2.37 0.73 -24.63
N LYS A 298 -1.31 0.15 -24.06
CA LYS A 298 -0.88 -1.22 -24.35
C LYS A 298 -1.48 -2.28 -23.42
N TRP A 299 -2.04 -1.87 -22.27
CA TRP A 299 -2.44 -2.82 -21.24
C TRP A 299 -3.80 -2.53 -20.59
N TRP A 300 -4.33 -1.29 -20.68
CA TRP A 300 -5.51 -0.88 -19.95
C TRP A 300 -6.76 -1.67 -20.32
N ASP A 301 -6.98 -1.94 -21.59
CA ASP A 301 -8.14 -2.75 -22.06
C ASP A 301 -8.11 -4.16 -21.48
N GLU A 302 -6.96 -4.83 -21.52
CA GLU A 302 -6.82 -6.17 -20.97
C GLU A 302 -7.09 -6.19 -19.47
N PHE A 303 -6.61 -5.16 -18.77
CA PHE A 303 -6.75 -5.01 -17.33
C PHE A 303 -8.21 -4.75 -16.94
N MET A 304 -8.87 -3.84 -17.61
CA MET A 304 -10.28 -3.53 -17.38
C MET A 304 -11.23 -4.69 -17.71
N ASN A 305 -10.85 -5.56 -18.64
CA ASN A 305 -11.62 -6.76 -18.98
C ASN A 305 -11.52 -7.91 -17.95
N LEU A 306 -10.72 -7.77 -16.88
CA LEU A 306 -10.73 -8.72 -15.78
C LEU A 306 -12.02 -8.63 -14.94
N ASP A 307 -12.78 -7.53 -15.05
CA ASP A 307 -13.99 -7.27 -14.27
C ASP A 307 -13.78 -7.45 -12.76
N ILE A 308 -12.70 -6.90 -12.26
CA ILE A 308 -12.39 -6.77 -10.84
C ILE A 308 -12.36 -5.27 -10.52
N ASP A 309 -12.99 -4.87 -9.41
CA ASP A 309 -12.96 -3.47 -8.99
C ASP A 309 -11.51 -3.00 -8.84
N THR A 310 -11.21 -1.82 -9.39
CA THR A 310 -9.83 -1.33 -9.50
C THR A 310 -9.71 0.04 -8.86
N HIS A 311 -8.78 0.14 -7.93
CA HIS A 311 -8.35 1.39 -7.32
C HIS A 311 -6.96 1.76 -7.83
N VAL A 312 -6.73 3.06 -8.01
CA VAL A 312 -5.46 3.58 -8.50
C VAL A 312 -4.88 4.58 -7.49
N ASN A 313 -3.60 4.43 -7.18
CA ASN A 313 -2.86 5.36 -6.35
C ASN A 313 -1.54 5.74 -7.03
N PRO A 314 -1.18 7.03 -7.07
CA PRO A 314 0.12 7.44 -7.59
C PRO A 314 1.24 7.04 -6.62
N VAL A 315 2.41 6.74 -7.17
CA VAL A 315 3.63 6.67 -6.36
C VAL A 315 4.00 8.08 -5.90
N VAL A 316 4.15 8.24 -4.60
CA VAL A 316 4.71 9.45 -4.00
C VAL A 316 6.19 9.24 -3.69
N TYR A 317 6.53 8.05 -3.22
CA TYR A 317 7.91 7.65 -2.92
C TYR A 317 8.17 6.21 -3.41
N PRO A 318 9.30 5.94 -4.06
CA PRO A 318 10.43 6.86 -4.37
C PRO A 318 10.06 7.89 -5.46
N THR A 319 10.58 9.12 -5.33
CA THR A 319 10.29 10.22 -6.27
C THR A 319 10.70 9.90 -7.71
N SER A 320 11.68 9.04 -7.88
CA SER A 320 12.10 8.49 -9.19
C SER A 320 11.00 7.70 -9.92
N MET A 321 9.96 7.23 -9.22
CA MET A 321 8.81 6.53 -9.81
C MET A 321 7.52 7.35 -9.70
N SER A 322 7.60 8.62 -9.29
CA SER A 322 6.44 9.50 -9.17
C SER A 322 6.04 10.15 -10.49
N LEU A 323 4.76 10.54 -10.59
CA LEU A 323 4.17 11.08 -11.82
C LEU A 323 4.79 12.39 -12.31
N PRO A 324 5.30 13.31 -11.45
CA PRO A 324 6.02 14.50 -11.88
C PRO A 324 7.21 14.25 -12.81
N ALA A 325 7.74 13.02 -12.85
CA ALA A 325 8.80 12.64 -13.80
C ALA A 325 8.33 12.51 -15.26
N ILE A 326 7.00 12.49 -15.52
CA ILE A 326 6.47 12.31 -16.87
C ILE A 326 6.57 13.61 -17.66
N LEU A 327 7.19 13.55 -18.84
CA LEU A 327 7.25 14.70 -19.75
C LEU A 327 5.84 15.19 -20.13
N PRO A 328 5.62 16.53 -20.22
CA PRO A 328 4.30 17.10 -20.52
C PRO A 328 3.65 16.51 -21.78
N GLU A 329 4.42 16.33 -22.86
CA GLU A 329 3.96 15.76 -24.12
C GLU A 329 3.45 14.32 -23.97
N LEU A 330 4.15 13.46 -23.21
CA LEU A 330 3.75 12.08 -22.97
C LEU A 330 2.55 12.00 -22.02
N LYS A 331 2.46 12.92 -21.08
CA LYS A 331 1.30 13.07 -20.20
C LYS A 331 0.05 13.42 -20.99
N GLU A 332 0.13 14.39 -21.89
CA GLU A 332 -0.98 14.79 -22.76
C GLU A 332 -1.42 13.66 -23.71
N GLU A 333 -0.48 12.88 -24.22
CA GLU A 333 -0.77 11.69 -25.04
C GLU A 333 -1.57 10.66 -24.24
N SER A 334 -1.17 10.36 -23.01
CA SER A 334 -1.88 9.45 -22.12
C SER A 334 -3.29 9.95 -21.79
N ILE A 335 -3.44 11.24 -21.50
CA ILE A 335 -4.74 11.88 -21.23
C ILE A 335 -5.65 11.78 -22.46
N LYS A 336 -5.13 12.08 -23.65
CA LYS A 336 -5.88 11.98 -24.90
C LYS A 336 -6.36 10.55 -25.16
N TRP A 337 -5.50 9.57 -24.96
CA TRP A 337 -5.86 8.17 -25.12
C TRP A 337 -6.96 7.76 -24.14
N LEU A 338 -6.83 8.10 -22.86
CA LEU A 338 -7.83 7.78 -21.83
C LEU A 338 -9.18 8.44 -22.08
N ASN A 339 -9.19 9.69 -22.55
CA ASN A 339 -10.44 10.36 -22.95
C ASN A 339 -11.13 9.65 -24.12
N ASN A 340 -10.37 9.24 -25.14
CA ASN A 340 -10.91 8.48 -26.26
C ASN A 340 -11.46 7.11 -25.80
N TRP A 341 -10.78 6.47 -24.87
CA TRP A 341 -11.25 5.20 -24.28
C TRP A 341 -12.57 5.39 -23.53
N LEU A 342 -12.72 6.44 -22.72
CA LEU A 342 -13.98 6.77 -22.03
C LEU A 342 -15.14 7.01 -22.99
N LEU A 343 -14.91 7.72 -24.10
CA LEU A 343 -15.94 7.97 -25.11
C LEU A 343 -16.47 6.67 -25.72
N GLN A 344 -15.62 5.67 -25.97
CA GLN A 344 -16.03 4.37 -26.49
C GLN A 344 -16.90 3.58 -25.50
N PHE A 345 -16.65 3.75 -24.20
CA PHE A 345 -17.39 3.06 -23.14
C PHE A 345 -18.75 3.72 -22.85
N SER A 346 -18.83 5.04 -22.81
CA SER A 346 -20.07 5.78 -22.54
C SER A 346 -21.14 5.56 -23.62
N VAL A 347 -20.75 5.21 -24.85
CA VAL A 347 -21.70 4.90 -25.93
C VAL A 347 -22.28 3.48 -25.84
N LYS A 348 -21.63 2.57 -25.13
CA LYS A 348 -22.03 1.14 -25.05
C LYS A 348 -22.91 0.78 -23.85
N SER A 349 -23.09 1.67 -22.87
CA SER A 349 -23.78 1.32 -21.63
C SER A 349 -25.24 1.80 -21.63
N GLU A 350 -26.16 0.95 -22.06
CA GLU A 350 -27.61 1.12 -21.81
C GLU A 350 -28.09 0.53 -20.48
N LYS A 351 -27.20 0.03 -19.62
CA LYS A 351 -27.53 -0.56 -18.30
C LYS A 351 -26.67 0.03 -17.19
N GLU A 352 -27.29 0.29 -16.04
CA GLU A 352 -26.65 0.61 -14.76
C GLU A 352 -25.77 -0.57 -14.28
N ASP A 353 -24.63 -0.78 -14.91
CA ASP A 353 -23.67 -1.80 -14.52
C ASP A 353 -22.64 -1.17 -13.59
N ILE A 354 -22.61 -1.60 -12.31
CA ILE A 354 -21.69 -1.13 -11.28
C ILE A 354 -20.23 -1.28 -11.73
N ILE A 355 -19.92 -2.35 -12.47
CA ILE A 355 -18.57 -2.61 -12.98
C ILE A 355 -18.18 -1.54 -14.00
N ILE A 356 -19.09 -1.18 -14.90
CA ILE A 356 -18.86 -0.13 -15.91
C ILE A 356 -18.68 1.23 -15.21
N ALA A 357 -19.53 1.56 -14.23
CA ALA A 357 -19.40 2.79 -13.46
C ALA A 357 -18.05 2.88 -12.75
N ASN A 358 -17.55 1.79 -12.18
CA ASN A 358 -16.24 1.73 -11.55
C ASN A 358 -15.10 1.94 -12.57
N LYS A 359 -15.19 1.33 -13.76
CA LYS A 359 -14.21 1.51 -14.85
C LYS A 359 -14.14 2.98 -15.30
N ILE A 360 -15.29 3.62 -15.50
CA ILE A 360 -15.38 5.04 -15.86
C ILE A 360 -14.80 5.92 -14.75
N ARG A 361 -15.19 5.68 -13.51
CA ARG A 361 -14.70 6.42 -12.34
C ARG A 361 -13.17 6.33 -12.23
N THR A 362 -12.63 5.12 -12.31
CA THR A 362 -11.19 4.87 -12.19
C THR A 362 -10.41 5.58 -13.28
N THR A 363 -10.86 5.47 -14.55
CA THR A 363 -10.24 6.14 -15.69
C THR A 363 -10.30 7.66 -15.55
N SER A 364 -11.45 8.20 -15.14
CA SER A 364 -11.63 9.64 -14.89
C SER A 364 -10.72 10.16 -13.78
N ASN A 365 -10.51 9.36 -12.73
CA ASN A 365 -9.59 9.70 -11.64
C ASN A 365 -8.13 9.77 -12.12
N ILE A 366 -7.71 8.86 -13.01
CA ILE A 366 -6.36 8.92 -13.63
C ILE A 366 -6.21 10.20 -14.44
N ILE A 367 -7.20 10.55 -15.28
CA ILE A 367 -7.16 11.77 -16.10
C ILE A 367 -7.05 13.01 -15.22
N ARG A 368 -7.85 13.09 -14.15
CA ARG A 368 -7.78 14.22 -13.20
C ARG A 368 -6.42 14.30 -12.54
N LEU A 369 -5.92 13.19 -12.03
CA LEU A 369 -4.62 13.12 -11.39
C LEU A 369 -3.49 13.57 -12.33
N LEU A 370 -3.50 13.13 -13.59
CA LEU A 370 -2.52 13.57 -14.60
C LEU A 370 -2.61 15.07 -14.88
N LYS A 371 -3.83 15.63 -14.97
CA LYS A 371 -4.03 17.08 -15.18
C LYS A 371 -3.51 17.90 -14.01
N ASP A 372 -3.70 17.43 -12.79
CA ASP A 372 -3.28 18.11 -11.55
C ASP A 372 -1.79 17.92 -11.23
N THR A 373 -1.10 17.00 -11.93
CA THR A 373 0.33 16.73 -11.73
C THR A 373 1.16 17.74 -12.54
N GLU A 374 2.01 18.51 -11.88
CA GLU A 374 3.02 19.35 -12.51
C GLU A 374 4.28 18.56 -12.83
N PHE A 375 4.97 18.96 -13.91
CA PHE A 375 6.26 18.37 -14.30
C PHE A 375 7.36 18.84 -13.37
N ASP A 376 8.22 17.91 -12.95
CA ASP A 376 9.39 18.18 -12.12
C ASP A 376 10.64 17.57 -12.77
N ILE A 377 11.58 18.42 -13.13
CA ILE A 377 12.84 18.01 -13.76
C ILE A 377 13.70 17.15 -12.84
N GLU A 378 13.70 17.41 -11.52
CA GLU A 378 14.47 16.62 -10.57
C GLU A 378 13.89 15.19 -10.45
N ALA A 379 12.56 15.05 -10.49
CA ALA A 379 11.91 13.75 -10.52
C ALA A 379 12.28 12.98 -11.80
N LEU A 380 12.35 13.64 -12.95
CA LEU A 380 12.80 13.04 -14.21
C LEU A 380 14.26 12.58 -14.13
N GLU A 381 15.17 13.42 -13.62
CA GLU A 381 16.57 13.05 -13.46
C GLU A 381 16.74 11.82 -12.55
N LYS A 382 16.02 11.77 -11.45
CA LYS A 382 15.97 10.60 -10.55
C LYS A 382 15.41 9.37 -11.25
N PHE A 383 14.33 9.53 -12.05
CA PHE A 383 13.78 8.44 -12.87
C PHE A 383 14.82 7.89 -13.85
N GLN A 384 15.53 8.76 -14.58
CA GLN A 384 16.56 8.39 -15.53
C GLN A 384 17.71 7.64 -14.83
N GLN A 385 18.20 8.18 -13.72
CA GLN A 385 19.29 7.59 -12.96
C GLN A 385 18.94 6.19 -12.45
N GLN A 386 17.79 6.04 -11.79
CA GLN A 386 17.34 4.76 -11.27
C GLN A 386 17.06 3.76 -12.39
N THR A 387 16.43 4.20 -13.47
CA THR A 387 16.12 3.33 -14.61
C THR A 387 17.37 2.81 -15.27
N ARG A 388 18.38 3.67 -15.56
CA ARG A 388 19.67 3.24 -16.11
C ARG A 388 20.41 2.25 -15.20
N HIS A 389 20.38 2.51 -13.88
CA HIS A 389 21.01 1.63 -12.90
C HIS A 389 20.34 0.25 -12.89
N LEU A 390 19.02 0.20 -12.72
CA LEU A 390 18.28 -1.06 -12.66
C LEU A 390 18.31 -1.83 -13.98
N ASP A 391 18.20 -1.15 -15.12
CA ASP A 391 18.31 -1.79 -16.43
C ASP A 391 19.68 -2.45 -16.63
N LYS A 392 20.76 -1.75 -16.22
CA LYS A 392 22.13 -2.28 -16.30
C LYS A 392 22.29 -3.55 -15.47
N ILE A 393 21.88 -3.55 -14.19
CA ILE A 393 22.10 -4.69 -13.29
C ILE A 393 21.14 -5.84 -13.56
N ARG A 394 19.94 -5.56 -14.10
CA ARG A 394 18.91 -6.56 -14.41
C ARG A 394 18.93 -7.07 -15.84
N GLY A 395 19.81 -6.50 -16.71
CA GLY A 395 19.87 -6.84 -18.12
C GLY A 395 18.61 -6.46 -18.89
N GLU A 396 17.99 -5.34 -18.51
CA GLU A 396 16.75 -4.82 -19.10
C GLU A 396 17.01 -3.56 -19.92
N ASN A 397 15.99 -3.07 -20.64
CA ASN A 397 16.06 -1.82 -21.37
C ASN A 397 14.65 -1.26 -21.57
N ILE A 398 14.36 -0.12 -20.92
CA ILE A 398 13.06 0.53 -20.97
C ILE A 398 12.67 0.97 -22.39
N ILE A 399 13.62 1.39 -23.22
CA ILE A 399 13.37 1.82 -24.60
C ILE A 399 12.90 0.63 -25.47
N LYS A 400 13.37 -0.60 -25.16
CA LYS A 400 12.88 -1.80 -25.84
C LYS A 400 11.47 -2.18 -25.39
N LEU A 401 11.04 -1.75 -24.22
CA LEU A 401 9.68 -1.94 -23.74
C LEU A 401 8.70 -1.03 -24.50
N ASP A 402 9.10 0.24 -24.71
CA ASP A 402 8.36 1.25 -25.46
C ASP A 402 9.32 2.38 -25.89
N ASP A 403 9.29 2.72 -27.18
CA ASP A 403 10.19 3.72 -27.76
C ASP A 403 9.91 5.16 -27.28
N ARG A 404 8.71 5.45 -26.77
CA ARG A 404 8.37 6.74 -26.12
C ARG A 404 9.30 7.06 -24.95
N PHE A 405 9.87 6.06 -24.31
CA PHE A 405 10.86 6.29 -23.25
C PHE A 405 12.18 6.87 -23.74
N ALA A 406 12.50 6.82 -25.04
CA ALA A 406 13.70 7.44 -25.56
C ALA A 406 13.72 8.96 -25.23
N SER A 407 12.60 9.66 -25.42
CA SER A 407 12.50 11.09 -25.09
C SER A 407 12.74 11.38 -23.60
N MET A 408 12.28 10.51 -22.71
CA MET A 408 12.53 10.65 -21.28
C MET A 408 13.96 10.35 -20.88
N MET A 409 14.60 9.38 -21.54
CA MET A 409 15.94 8.93 -21.19
C MET A 409 17.04 9.83 -21.76
N ASP A 410 16.77 10.58 -22.84
CA ASP A 410 17.74 11.44 -23.55
C ASP A 410 17.62 12.92 -23.18
N LYS A 411 16.56 13.34 -22.52
CA LYS A 411 16.38 14.74 -22.09
C LYS A 411 17.42 15.08 -21.01
N LYS A 412 18.16 16.18 -21.29
CA LYS A 412 19.17 16.77 -20.40
C LYS A 412 18.57 17.93 -19.62
#